data_eee461f311172e250e6fd7ce5389223b
#
_entry.id   eee461f311172e250e6fd7ce5389223b
#
_cell.length_a   1.000
_cell.length_b   1.000
_cell.length_c   1.000
_cell.angle_alpha   90.00
_cell.angle_beta   90.00
_cell.angle_gamma   90.00
#
_symmetry.space_group_name_H-M   'P 1'
#
loop_
_entity.id
_entity.type
_entity.pdbx_description
1 polymer ?
#
loop_
_entity_poly.entity_id
_entity_poly.type
_entity_poly.pdbx_seq_one_letter_code
_entity_poly.pdbx_strand_id
1 'polypeptide(L)'
;VKVAVIGGGSTYTPELVEGFGLRRDVLPVDELVLHDIDQERLDIVGGLAGRILQKLEFPGRLTLTTDREQAVEGASFVLVQLRVGGLQARLGDETIPARFGLIGQETTGPG
;
A
#
# COMPACT_ATOMS: atom_id res chain seq x y z
N VAL A 1 -13.72 -2.91 -3.54
CA VAL A 1 -13.25 -2.57 -2.20
C VAL A 1 -12.18 -1.49 -2.26
N LYS A 2 -12.09 -0.73 -1.20
CA LYS A 2 -11.07 0.31 -1.09
C LYS A 2 -9.96 -0.21 -0.20
N VAL A 3 -8.72 -0.09 -0.64
CA VAL A 3 -7.54 -0.49 0.12
C VAL A 3 -6.71 0.75 0.39
N ALA A 4 -6.38 0.98 1.66
CA ALA A 4 -5.54 2.11 2.05
C ALA A 4 -4.18 1.59 2.48
N VAL A 5 -3.12 2.23 2.02
CA VAL A 5 -1.75 1.87 2.38
C VAL A 5 -1.16 3.04 3.14
N ILE A 6 -0.93 2.87 4.42
CA ILE A 6 -0.33 3.89 5.26
C ILE A 6 1.19 3.70 5.18
N GLY A 7 1.90 4.75 4.85
CA GLY A 7 3.31 4.64 4.54
C GLY A 7 3.53 4.33 3.07
N GLY A 8 2.64 4.78 2.22
CA GLY A 8 2.69 4.48 0.79
C GLY A 8 3.86 5.08 0.04
N GLY A 9 4.64 5.95 0.68
CA GLY A 9 5.87 6.44 0.08
C GLY A 9 7.06 5.51 0.28
N SER A 10 6.82 4.32 0.80
CA SER A 10 7.87 3.34 1.03
C SER A 10 8.40 2.77 -0.28
N THR A 11 9.66 2.39 -0.28
CA THR A 11 10.27 1.77 -1.46
C THR A 11 9.67 0.39 -1.77
N TYR A 12 8.89 -0.18 -0.85
CA TYR A 12 8.22 -1.45 -1.10
C TYR A 12 6.86 -1.27 -1.79
N THR A 13 6.35 -0.06 -1.85
CA THR A 13 5.05 0.21 -2.45
C THR A 13 4.94 -0.23 -3.90
N PRO A 14 5.94 -0.02 -4.76
CA PRO A 14 5.81 -0.46 -6.15
C PRO A 14 5.56 -1.96 -6.27
N GLU A 15 6.23 -2.77 -5.44
CA GLU A 15 6.06 -4.19 -5.47
C GLU A 15 4.68 -4.59 -4.98
N LEU A 16 4.19 -3.94 -3.94
CA LEU A 16 2.85 -4.19 -3.42
C LEU A 16 1.79 -3.83 -4.46
N VAL A 17 1.95 -2.70 -5.11
CA VAL A 17 1.01 -2.22 -6.12
C VAL A 17 0.97 -3.17 -7.32
N GLU A 18 2.12 -3.67 -7.71
CA GLU A 18 2.18 -4.64 -8.79
C GLU A 18 1.39 -5.89 -8.41
N GLY A 19 1.51 -6.32 -7.15
CA GLY A 19 0.76 -7.46 -6.66
C GLY A 19 -0.74 -7.27 -6.77
N PHE A 20 -1.25 -6.07 -6.44
CA PHE A 20 -2.66 -5.78 -6.58
C PHE A 20 -3.09 -5.80 -8.05
N GLY A 21 -2.27 -5.23 -8.92
CA GLY A 21 -2.59 -5.21 -10.34
C GLY A 21 -2.65 -6.59 -10.96
N LEU A 22 -1.72 -7.47 -10.55
CA LEU A 22 -1.70 -8.82 -11.08
C LEU A 22 -2.84 -9.68 -10.56
N ARG A 23 -3.38 -9.36 -9.41
CA ARG A 23 -4.44 -10.15 -8.80
C ARG A 23 -5.79 -9.46 -8.85
N ARG A 24 -5.99 -8.56 -9.78
CA ARG A 24 -7.23 -7.79 -9.86
C ARG A 24 -8.47 -8.64 -10.07
N ASP A 25 -8.30 -9.82 -10.65
CA ASP A 25 -9.43 -10.70 -10.88
C ASP A 25 -9.84 -11.43 -9.61
N VAL A 26 -8.90 -11.62 -8.69
CA VAL A 26 -9.15 -12.33 -7.45
C VAL A 26 -9.57 -11.36 -6.36
N LEU A 27 -8.95 -10.18 -6.33
CA LEU A 27 -9.26 -9.16 -5.35
C LEU A 27 -9.66 -7.89 -6.10
N PRO A 28 -10.95 -7.63 -6.24
CA PRO A 28 -11.42 -6.48 -7.01
C PRO A 28 -11.29 -5.19 -6.21
N VAL A 29 -10.19 -4.52 -6.35
CA VAL A 29 -9.93 -3.25 -5.69
C VAL A 29 -10.46 -2.11 -6.56
N ASP A 30 -11.42 -1.34 -6.03
CA ASP A 30 -11.98 -0.21 -6.75
C ASP A 30 -11.11 1.03 -6.58
N GLU A 31 -10.51 1.16 -5.42
CA GLU A 31 -9.65 2.30 -5.16
C GLU A 31 -8.49 1.88 -4.28
N LEU A 32 -7.28 2.25 -4.69
CA LEU A 32 -6.08 2.03 -3.92
C LEU A 32 -5.58 3.40 -3.49
N VAL A 33 -5.50 3.63 -2.18
CA VAL A 33 -5.07 4.92 -1.64
C VAL A 33 -3.70 4.75 -1.01
N LEU A 34 -2.75 5.55 -1.45
CA LEU A 34 -1.43 5.57 -0.84
C LEU A 34 -1.33 6.82 0.02
N HIS A 35 -1.02 6.63 1.28
CA HIS A 35 -0.87 7.73 2.23
C HIS A 35 0.56 7.77 2.75
N ASP A 36 1.12 8.96 2.85
CA ASP A 36 2.39 9.16 3.51
C ASP A 36 2.42 10.58 4.07
N ILE A 37 3.18 10.81 5.11
CA ILE A 37 3.32 12.16 5.67
C ILE A 37 4.32 12.97 4.84
N ASP A 38 5.16 12.30 4.07
CA ASP A 38 6.16 12.94 3.24
C ASP A 38 5.61 13.07 1.81
N GLN A 39 5.18 14.28 1.46
CA GLN A 39 4.57 14.54 0.16
C GLN A 39 5.53 14.26 -1.00
N GLU A 40 6.80 14.58 -0.83
CA GLU A 40 7.76 14.39 -1.91
C GLU A 40 7.96 12.91 -2.22
N ARG A 41 8.09 12.08 -1.18
CA ARG A 41 8.23 10.65 -1.39
C ARG A 41 6.95 10.07 -1.97
N LEU A 42 5.81 10.55 -1.49
CA LEU A 42 4.52 10.09 -1.99
C LEU A 42 4.36 10.40 -3.46
N ASP A 43 4.79 11.57 -3.89
CA ASP A 43 4.70 11.94 -5.30
C ASP A 43 5.59 11.06 -6.17
N ILE A 44 6.80 10.79 -5.71
CA ILE A 44 7.74 9.98 -6.48
C ILE A 44 7.26 8.54 -6.57
N VAL A 45 6.95 7.94 -5.43
CA VAL A 45 6.53 6.55 -5.39
C VAL A 45 5.14 6.39 -5.99
N GLY A 46 4.26 7.37 -5.75
CA GLY A 46 2.92 7.33 -6.32
C GLY A 46 2.93 7.43 -7.84
N GLY A 47 3.85 8.23 -8.38
CA GLY A 47 4.00 8.31 -9.84
C GLY A 47 4.43 6.98 -10.43
N LEU A 48 5.36 6.30 -9.76
CA LEU A 48 5.81 5.00 -10.23
C LEU A 48 4.67 3.98 -10.11
N ALA A 49 3.94 4.01 -9.00
CA ALA A 49 2.80 3.12 -8.79
C ALA A 49 1.75 3.32 -9.87
N GLY A 50 1.48 4.57 -10.22
CA GLY A 50 0.51 4.86 -11.26
C GLY A 50 0.90 4.28 -12.61
N ARG A 51 2.19 4.36 -12.94
CA ARG A 51 2.69 3.78 -14.18
C ARG A 51 2.58 2.25 -14.19
N ILE A 52 2.85 1.62 -13.05
CA ILE A 52 2.74 0.18 -12.93
C ILE A 52 1.28 -0.25 -13.12
N LEU A 53 0.35 0.43 -12.45
CA LEU A 53 -1.06 0.08 -12.56
C LEU A 53 -1.59 0.32 -13.98
N GLN A 54 -1.12 1.37 -14.62
CA GLN A 54 -1.56 1.65 -15.97
C GLN A 54 -1.07 0.54 -16.92
N LYS A 55 0.16 0.10 -16.75
CA LYS A 55 0.72 -0.95 -17.58
C LYS A 55 0.00 -2.27 -17.38
N LEU A 56 -0.48 -2.55 -16.17
CA LEU A 56 -1.21 -3.77 -15.87
C LEU A 56 -2.72 -3.63 -16.13
N GLU A 57 -3.14 -2.47 -16.62
CA GLU A 57 -4.53 -2.20 -16.93
C GLU A 57 -5.43 -2.38 -15.72
N PHE A 58 -4.96 -1.89 -14.58
CA PHE A 58 -5.72 -1.95 -13.33
C PHE A 58 -7.00 -1.11 -13.46
N PRO A 59 -8.17 -1.68 -13.23
CA PRO A 59 -9.43 -0.98 -13.45
C PRO A 59 -9.81 0.00 -12.34
N GLY A 60 -9.15 -0.07 -11.19
CA GLY A 60 -9.48 0.78 -10.09
C GLY A 60 -8.80 2.14 -10.17
N ARG A 61 -9.00 2.94 -9.13
CA ARG A 61 -8.44 4.28 -9.07
C ARG A 61 -7.29 4.31 -8.07
N LEU A 62 -6.25 5.05 -8.38
CA LEU A 62 -5.14 5.28 -7.46
C LEU A 62 -5.26 6.70 -6.93
N THR A 63 -5.26 6.84 -5.61
CA THR A 63 -5.35 8.14 -4.95
C THR A 63 -4.14 8.32 -4.04
N LEU A 64 -3.55 9.50 -4.05
CA LEU A 64 -2.42 9.84 -3.18
C LEU A 64 -2.89 10.90 -2.21
N THR A 65 -2.60 10.74 -0.92
CA THR A 65 -3.01 11.74 0.06
C THR A 65 -2.06 11.76 1.25
N THR A 66 -1.89 12.95 1.83
CA THR A 66 -1.17 13.09 3.08
C THR A 66 -2.13 13.09 4.27
N ASP A 67 -3.43 13.02 4.01
CA ASP A 67 -4.45 13.01 5.06
C ASP A 67 -4.81 11.57 5.40
N ARG A 68 -4.36 11.11 6.58
CA ARG A 68 -4.58 9.74 7.01
C ARG A 68 -6.06 9.42 7.17
N GLU A 69 -6.85 10.36 7.69
CA GLU A 69 -8.26 10.12 7.88
C GLU A 69 -8.95 9.89 6.54
N GLN A 70 -8.60 10.69 5.56
CA GLN A 70 -9.16 10.53 4.22
C GLN A 70 -8.74 9.18 3.64
N ALA A 71 -7.53 8.76 3.89
CA ALA A 71 -7.03 7.50 3.35
C ALA A 71 -7.82 6.32 3.88
N VAL A 72 -8.10 6.29 5.18
CA VAL A 72 -8.75 5.12 5.78
C VAL A 72 -10.27 5.19 5.76
N GLU A 73 -10.84 6.34 5.44
CA GLU A 73 -12.28 6.46 5.45
C GLU A 73 -12.91 5.53 4.43
N GLY A 74 -13.78 4.66 4.88
CA GLY A 74 -14.45 3.70 3.99
C GLY A 74 -13.57 2.58 3.48
N ALA A 75 -12.34 2.46 3.97
CA ALA A 75 -11.45 1.41 3.49
C ALA A 75 -11.89 0.05 4.01
N SER A 76 -11.87 -0.94 3.14
CA SER A 76 -12.15 -2.31 3.52
C SER A 76 -10.92 -2.96 4.14
N PHE A 77 -9.73 -2.53 3.69
CA PHE A 77 -8.46 -3.04 4.21
C PHE A 77 -7.49 -1.89 4.39
N VAL A 78 -6.69 -1.95 5.43
CA VAL A 78 -5.65 -0.96 5.70
C VAL A 78 -4.33 -1.70 5.88
N LEU A 79 -3.36 -1.39 5.04
CA LEU A 79 -2.03 -1.95 5.14
C LEU A 79 -1.11 -0.88 5.69
N VAL A 80 -0.24 -1.25 6.60
CA VAL A 80 0.66 -0.29 7.23
C VAL A 80 2.11 -0.65 6.90
N GLN A 81 2.82 0.29 6.30
CA GLN A 81 4.21 0.10 5.93
C GLN A 81 5.09 1.16 6.59
N LEU A 82 4.77 1.54 7.81
CA LEU A 82 5.55 2.53 8.51
C LEU A 82 6.88 1.95 8.93
N ARG A 83 7.93 2.72 8.75
CA ARG A 83 9.25 2.28 9.12
C ARG A 83 9.92 3.40 9.88
N VAL A 84 9.97 3.26 11.20
CA VAL A 84 10.53 4.27 12.08
C VAL A 84 11.64 3.62 12.87
N GLY A 85 12.83 4.07 12.75
CA GLY A 85 13.96 3.55 13.52
C GLY A 85 14.49 2.22 13.03
N GLY A 86 15.37 1.96 12.54
CA GLY A 86 16.20 0.85 12.15
C GLY A 86 15.54 -0.52 12.09
N LEU A 87 16.27 -1.49 12.57
CA LEU A 87 15.86 -2.88 12.47
C LEU A 87 14.62 -3.20 13.27
N GLN A 88 14.44 -2.53 14.39
CA GLN A 88 13.27 -2.82 15.19
C GLN A 88 11.99 -2.42 14.47
N ALA A 89 12.03 -1.32 13.75
CA ALA A 89 10.87 -0.92 12.99
C ALA A 89 10.61 -1.90 11.86
N ARG A 90 11.66 -2.45 11.30
CA ARG A 90 11.50 -3.43 10.25
C ARG A 90 10.81 -4.68 10.75
N LEU A 91 11.16 -5.13 11.97
CA LEU A 91 10.50 -6.27 12.54
C LEU A 91 9.03 -5.96 12.81
N GLY A 92 8.74 -4.73 13.23
CA GLY A 92 7.37 -4.32 13.41
C GLY A 92 6.58 -4.35 12.11
N ASP A 93 7.20 -3.96 11.02
CA ASP A 93 6.55 -4.00 9.72
C ASP A 93 6.22 -5.43 9.31
N GLU A 94 7.01 -6.39 9.71
CA GLU A 94 6.74 -7.76 9.39
C GLU A 94 5.59 -8.32 10.19
N THR A 95 5.37 -7.83 11.41
CA THR A 95 4.30 -8.33 12.25
C THR A 95 3.00 -7.59 12.05
N ILE A 96 3.01 -6.32 11.73
CA ILE A 96 1.80 -5.55 11.58
C ILE A 96 0.85 -6.12 10.54
N PRO A 97 1.30 -6.44 9.33
CA PRO A 97 0.40 -7.04 8.36
C PRO A 97 -0.23 -8.33 8.85
N ALA A 98 0.50 -9.13 9.59
CA ALA A 98 -0.01 -10.39 10.08
C ALA A 98 -1.16 -10.18 11.05
N ARG A 99 -1.16 -9.09 11.80
CA ARG A 99 -2.25 -8.81 12.73
C ARG A 99 -3.57 -8.56 12.03
N PHE A 100 -3.53 -8.13 10.79
CA PHE A 100 -4.74 -7.85 10.05
C PHE A 100 -5.19 -9.04 9.22
N GLY A 101 -4.46 -10.13 9.26
CA GLY A 101 -4.82 -11.31 8.48
C GLY A 101 -4.75 -11.06 6.99
N LEU A 102 -3.88 -10.13 6.59
CA LEU A 102 -3.76 -9.80 5.20
C LEU A 102 -2.57 -10.42 4.57
N ILE A 103 -2.10 -9.81 3.56
CA ILE A 103 -1.01 -10.30 2.78
C ILE A 103 0.16 -10.67 3.53
N GLY A 104 0.38 -10.01 4.59
CA GLY A 104 1.54 -10.25 5.35
C GLY A 104 1.68 -11.64 5.77
N GLN A 105 0.59 -12.36 5.86
CA GLN A 105 0.74 -13.67 6.27
C GLN A 105 1.42 -14.50 5.30
N GLU A 106 1.63 -14.08 4.22
CA GLU A 106 2.38 -14.80 3.32
C GLU A 106 3.72 -14.94 3.80
N THR A 107 4.00 -14.40 4.83
CA THR A 107 5.22 -14.59 5.48
C THR A 107 6.34 -14.26 4.70
N THR A 108 6.06 -13.83 3.66
CA THR A 108 7.09 -13.38 2.90
C THR A 108 7.05 -12.00 3.05
N GLY A 109 7.67 -11.32 2.69
CA GLY A 109 7.65 -9.99 2.64
C GLY A 109 7.48 -9.48 3.87
N PRO A 110 7.03 -8.36 4.03
CA PRO A 110 6.97 -7.77 5.30
C PRO A 110 6.06 -8.58 6.10
N GLY A 111 5.68 -9.49 5.62
CA GLY A 111 5.01 -10.47 6.39
C GLY A 111 5.97 -11.51 6.53
#